data_4f73f69eb282dc142cd389fcc89675ae
#
_entry.id   4f73f69eb282dc142cd389fcc89675ae
#
_cell.length_a   1.000
_cell.length_b   1.000
_cell.length_c   1.000
_cell.angle_alpha   90.00
_cell.angle_beta   90.00
_cell.angle_gamma   90.00
#
_symmetry.space_group_name_H-M   'P 1'
#
loop_
_entity.id
_entity.type
_entity.pdbx_description
1 polymer ?
#
loop_
_entity_poly.entity_id
_entity_poly.type
_entity_poly.pdbx_seq_one_letter_code
_entity_poly.pdbx_strand_id
1 'polypeptide(L)'
;MSLVRLRNIVNLAVPTLFRQIGGGRVRCESEATLQLHLGRIISTAADLEIISERETFSIELEKPLRSNGGKRGRIDVWFRLTDDEAREWRCAIELKFFKRENHREPNNRYDVFKDIARLEQCADVADIGFMLVATDHRHYVDQGGYSSDTSDFD
;
A
#
# COMPACT_ATOMS: atom_id res chain seq x y z
N MET A 1 7.64 -0.16 18.25
CA MET A 1 8.41 -1.31 17.76
C MET A 1 7.75 -1.95 16.56
N SER A 2 6.50 -2.29 16.65
CA SER A 2 5.83 -3.00 15.57
C SER A 2 5.44 -2.14 14.39
N LEU A 3 5.30 -0.82 14.55
CA LEU A 3 5.19 0.09 13.41
C LEU A 3 6.46 0.07 12.57
N VAL A 4 7.62 -0.07 13.20
CA VAL A 4 8.89 -0.22 12.48
C VAL A 4 8.87 -1.49 11.63
N ARG A 5 8.31 -2.57 12.15
CA ARG A 5 8.19 -3.83 11.40
C ARG A 5 7.26 -3.69 10.20
N LEU A 6 6.13 -2.98 10.36
CA LEU A 6 5.25 -2.68 9.23
C LEU A 6 5.98 -1.86 8.16
N ARG A 7 6.72 -0.84 8.59
CA ARG A 7 7.52 -0.02 7.66
C ARG A 7 8.59 -0.85 6.97
N ASN A 8 9.22 -1.77 7.67
CA ASN A 8 10.23 -2.67 7.09
C ASN A 8 9.62 -3.53 5.99
N ILE A 9 8.42 -4.05 6.20
CA ILE A 9 7.71 -4.84 5.19
C ILE A 9 7.44 -4.00 3.95
N VAL A 10 6.90 -2.79 4.12
CA VAL A 10 6.59 -1.90 3.00
C VAL A 10 7.87 -1.45 2.29
N ASN A 11 8.90 -1.09 3.04
CA ASN A 11 10.18 -0.62 2.48
C ASN A 11 10.94 -1.72 1.74
N LEU A 12 10.68 -2.97 2.04
CA LEU A 12 11.21 -4.09 1.27
C LEU A 12 10.34 -4.38 0.04
N ALA A 13 9.03 -4.38 0.23
CA ALA A 13 8.09 -4.80 -0.81
C ALA A 13 8.01 -3.80 -1.96
N VAL A 14 7.89 -2.52 -1.67
CA VAL A 14 7.66 -1.50 -2.69
C VAL A 14 8.85 -1.34 -3.64
N PRO A 15 10.09 -1.16 -3.17
CA PRO A 15 11.23 -1.09 -4.09
C PRO A 15 11.42 -2.38 -4.86
N THR A 16 11.14 -3.52 -4.25
CA THR A 16 11.24 -4.82 -4.93
C THR A 16 10.28 -4.89 -6.11
N LEU A 17 9.04 -4.50 -5.89
CA LEU A 17 8.02 -4.46 -6.95
C LEU A 17 8.44 -3.53 -8.09
N PHE A 18 8.89 -2.32 -7.77
CA PHE A 18 9.31 -1.36 -8.78
C PHE A 18 10.52 -1.81 -9.57
N ARG A 19 11.46 -2.52 -8.95
CA ARG A 19 12.58 -3.11 -9.69
C ARG A 19 12.11 -4.19 -10.65
N GLN A 20 11.12 -4.99 -10.25
CA GLN A 20 10.57 -6.04 -11.10
C GLN A 20 9.79 -5.45 -12.28
N ILE A 21 9.06 -4.37 -12.06
CA ILE A 21 8.35 -3.67 -13.14
C ILE A 21 9.35 -3.01 -14.09
N GLY A 22 10.31 -2.27 -13.55
CA GLY A 22 11.32 -1.57 -14.35
C GLY A 22 12.21 -2.53 -15.15
N GLY A 23 12.49 -3.70 -14.63
CA GLY A 23 13.28 -4.72 -15.29
C GLY A 23 12.49 -5.63 -16.24
N GLY A 24 11.19 -5.40 -16.38
CA GLY A 24 10.34 -6.20 -17.27
C GLY A 24 9.95 -7.57 -16.72
N ARG A 25 10.32 -7.89 -15.49
CA ARG A 25 9.94 -9.16 -14.86
C ARG A 25 8.47 -9.24 -14.52
N VAL A 26 7.90 -8.12 -14.15
CA VAL A 26 6.47 -7.98 -13.88
C VAL A 26 5.93 -6.95 -14.85
N ARG A 27 4.93 -7.36 -15.63
CA ARG A 27 4.23 -6.44 -16.52
C ARG A 27 3.02 -5.90 -15.78
N CYS A 28 2.98 -4.58 -15.62
CA CYS A 28 1.92 -3.92 -14.89
C CYS A 28 1.22 -2.92 -15.79
N GLU A 29 -0.02 -3.20 -16.16
CA GLU A 29 -0.82 -2.37 -17.06
C GLU A 29 -2.10 -1.87 -16.39
N SER A 30 -2.35 -2.26 -15.15
CA SER A 30 -3.54 -1.85 -14.43
C SER A 30 -3.27 -1.74 -12.94
N GLU A 31 -4.13 -0.98 -12.27
CA GLU A 31 -4.09 -0.86 -10.82
C GLU A 31 -4.34 -2.22 -10.13
N ALA A 32 -5.22 -3.04 -10.70
CA ALA A 32 -5.50 -4.38 -10.17
C ALA A 32 -4.27 -5.28 -10.23
N THR A 33 -3.50 -5.22 -11.30
CA THR A 33 -2.25 -5.98 -11.43
C THR A 33 -1.20 -5.49 -10.44
N LEU A 34 -1.10 -4.18 -10.25
CA LEU A 34 -0.23 -3.59 -9.25
C LEU A 34 -0.60 -4.08 -7.85
N GLN A 35 -1.89 -4.07 -7.53
CA GLN A 35 -2.43 -4.53 -6.27
C GLN A 35 -2.07 -6.00 -6.00
N LEU A 36 -2.26 -6.86 -6.99
CA LEU A 36 -1.95 -8.27 -6.87
C LEU A 36 -0.46 -8.50 -6.55
N HIS A 37 0.41 -7.87 -7.33
CA HIS A 37 1.85 -8.06 -7.13
C HIS A 37 2.35 -7.44 -5.84
N LEU A 38 1.82 -6.29 -5.45
CA LEU A 38 2.17 -5.69 -4.16
C LEU A 38 1.75 -6.59 -3.01
N GLY A 39 0.53 -7.12 -3.06
CA GLY A 39 0.03 -8.03 -2.02
C GLY A 39 0.87 -9.29 -1.92
N ARG A 40 1.25 -9.86 -3.05
CA ARG A 40 2.10 -11.05 -3.11
C ARG A 40 3.47 -10.78 -2.47
N ILE A 41 4.09 -9.67 -2.81
CA ILE A 41 5.43 -9.33 -2.30
C ILE A 41 5.37 -8.95 -0.82
N ILE A 42 4.32 -8.25 -0.40
CA ILE A 42 4.10 -7.94 1.02
C ILE A 42 3.99 -9.24 1.83
N SER A 43 3.25 -10.21 1.34
CA SER A 43 3.10 -11.49 2.03
C SER A 43 4.45 -12.20 2.19
N THR A 44 5.28 -12.18 1.15
CA THR A 44 6.61 -12.76 1.20
C THR A 44 7.52 -12.01 2.17
N ALA A 45 7.48 -10.68 2.14
CA ALA A 45 8.27 -9.85 3.04
C ALA A 45 7.84 -10.07 4.50
N ALA A 46 6.54 -10.23 4.74
CA ALA A 46 6.02 -10.51 6.07
C ALA A 46 6.51 -11.85 6.60
N ASP A 47 6.56 -12.87 5.75
CA ASP A 47 7.11 -14.18 6.14
C ASP A 47 8.55 -14.08 6.64
N LEU A 48 9.33 -13.18 6.04
CA LEU A 48 10.72 -12.96 6.45
C LEU A 48 10.83 -12.10 7.71
N GLU A 49 9.84 -11.28 7.98
CA GLU A 49 9.82 -10.39 9.15
C GLU A 49 9.28 -11.09 10.40
N ILE A 50 8.49 -12.14 10.25
CA ILE A 50 7.95 -12.90 11.37
C ILE A 50 9.08 -13.67 12.05
N ILE A 51 9.20 -13.49 13.36
CA ILE A 51 10.28 -14.06 14.15
C ILE A 51 9.80 -15.20 15.05
N SER A 52 8.58 -15.12 15.57
CA SER A 52 8.04 -16.05 16.52
C SER A 52 6.90 -16.88 15.90
N GLU A 53 6.82 -18.15 16.28
CA GLU A 53 5.73 -19.03 15.88
C GLU A 53 4.34 -18.53 16.30
N ARG A 54 4.29 -17.66 17.30
CA ARG A 54 3.03 -17.11 17.80
C ARG A 54 2.57 -15.87 17.06
N GLU A 55 3.43 -15.32 16.21
CA GLU A 55 3.06 -14.16 15.41
C GLU A 55 2.21 -14.60 14.23
N THR A 56 1.21 -13.78 13.89
CA THR A 56 0.36 -14.04 12.74
C THR A 56 0.32 -12.84 11.83
N PHE A 57 0.07 -13.12 10.57
CA PHE A 57 -0.04 -12.10 9.54
C PHE A 57 -1.31 -12.35 8.73
N SER A 58 -2.01 -11.27 8.40
CA SER A 58 -3.14 -11.36 7.49
C SER A 58 -3.11 -10.20 6.52
N ILE A 59 -3.58 -10.43 5.31
CA ILE A 59 -3.65 -9.43 4.26
C ILE A 59 -5.01 -9.50 3.59
N GLU A 60 -5.57 -8.34 3.30
CA GLU A 60 -6.82 -8.22 2.57
C GLU A 60 -6.66 -7.21 1.45
N LEU A 61 -7.15 -7.56 0.27
CA LEU A 61 -7.31 -6.64 -0.84
C LEU A 61 -8.75 -6.14 -0.85
N GLU A 62 -8.94 -4.87 -1.19
CA GLU A 62 -10.27 -4.26 -1.25
C GLU A 62 -11.01 -4.37 0.09
N LYS A 63 -10.29 -4.10 1.20
CA LYS A 63 -10.90 -4.17 2.52
C LYS A 63 -11.99 -3.11 2.67
N PRO A 64 -13.23 -3.51 2.96
CA PRO A 64 -14.32 -2.55 3.13
C PRO A 64 -14.11 -1.64 4.32
N LEU A 65 -14.39 -0.37 4.13
CA LEU A 65 -14.45 0.61 5.22
C LEU A 65 -15.92 0.78 5.63
N ARG A 66 -16.17 0.66 6.91
CA ARG A 66 -17.48 0.98 7.46
C ARG A 66 -17.45 2.44 7.89
N SER A 67 -18.08 3.32 7.13
CA SER A 67 -18.25 4.68 7.58
C SER A 67 -19.67 4.87 8.12
N ASN A 68 -19.79 5.62 9.20
CA ASN A 68 -21.09 5.97 9.79
C ASN A 68 -21.89 6.93 8.91
N GLY A 69 -21.37 7.33 7.77
CA GLY A 69 -21.99 8.31 6.88
C GLY A 69 -22.49 7.78 5.54
N GLY A 70 -22.57 6.48 5.36
CA GLY A 70 -23.14 5.86 4.15
C GLY A 70 -22.23 5.80 2.94
N LYS A 71 -21.06 6.42 2.94
CA LYS A 71 -20.08 6.25 1.88
C LYS A 71 -19.14 5.08 2.23
N ARG A 72 -19.29 4.01 1.45
CA ARG A 72 -18.45 2.83 1.60
C ARG A 72 -17.20 3.01 0.76
N GLY A 73 -16.06 3.18 1.41
CA GLY A 73 -14.77 3.10 0.77
C GLY A 73 -14.18 1.71 0.92
N ARG A 74 -13.11 1.45 0.18
CA ARG A 74 -12.32 0.23 0.29
C ARG A 74 -10.86 0.61 0.33
N ILE A 75 -10.10 -0.11 1.15
CA ILE A 75 -8.65 0.03 1.20
C ILE A 75 -8.05 -0.94 0.19
N ASP A 76 -7.22 -0.46 -0.72
CA ASP A 76 -6.67 -1.29 -1.79
C ASP A 76 -5.87 -2.46 -1.27
N VAL A 77 -4.94 -2.22 -0.33
CA VAL A 77 -4.16 -3.27 0.34
C VAL A 77 -4.13 -2.95 1.82
N TRP A 78 -4.57 -3.88 2.61
CA TRP A 78 -4.55 -3.78 4.06
C TRP A 78 -3.88 -5.02 4.63
N PHE A 79 -2.98 -4.84 5.59
CA PHE A 79 -2.40 -5.98 6.26
C PHE A 79 -2.23 -5.72 7.76
N ARG A 80 -2.16 -6.80 8.49
CA ARG A 80 -2.07 -6.79 9.95
C ARG A 80 -1.02 -7.78 10.39
N LEU A 81 -0.18 -7.33 11.28
CA LEU A 81 0.76 -8.17 12.03
C LEU A 81 0.25 -8.25 13.47
N THR A 82 0.08 -9.46 13.97
CA THR A 82 -0.25 -9.68 15.37
C THR A 82 0.97 -10.26 16.05
N ASP A 83 1.48 -9.61 17.08
CA ASP A 83 2.68 -10.06 17.75
C ASP A 83 2.38 -11.18 18.76
N ASP A 84 3.42 -11.69 19.42
CA ASP A 84 3.31 -12.80 20.36
C ASP A 84 2.55 -12.45 21.64
N GLU A 85 2.30 -11.17 21.89
CA GLU A 85 1.48 -10.69 23.01
C GLU A 85 0.05 -10.35 22.55
N ALA A 86 -0.34 -10.78 21.36
CA ALA A 86 -1.64 -10.55 20.75
C ALA A 86 -1.95 -9.07 20.46
N ARG A 87 -0.92 -8.23 20.37
CA ARG A 87 -1.08 -6.84 19.94
C ARG A 87 -1.14 -6.78 18.42
N GLU A 88 -2.07 -6.00 17.91
CA GLU A 88 -2.29 -5.86 16.48
C GLU A 88 -1.68 -4.57 15.95
N TRP A 89 -1.03 -4.68 14.81
CA TRP A 89 -0.41 -3.56 14.12
C TRP A 89 -0.87 -3.60 12.67
N ARG A 90 -1.55 -2.56 12.22
CA ARG A 90 -2.31 -2.55 10.99
C ARG A 90 -1.79 -1.50 10.03
N CYS A 91 -1.74 -1.85 8.76
CA CYS A 91 -1.26 -0.97 7.70
C CYS A 91 -2.27 -0.88 6.57
N ALA A 92 -2.53 0.31 6.10
CA ALA A 92 -3.37 0.56 4.93
C ALA A 92 -2.52 1.16 3.82
N ILE A 93 -2.68 0.65 2.61
CA ILE A 93 -2.00 1.18 1.42
C ILE A 93 -3.05 1.47 0.36
N GLU A 94 -3.08 2.72 -0.09
CA GLU A 94 -3.88 3.13 -1.23
C GLU A 94 -2.98 3.18 -2.46
N LEU A 95 -3.50 2.65 -3.56
CA LEU A 95 -2.77 2.57 -4.81
C LEU A 95 -3.33 3.55 -5.82
N LYS A 96 -2.44 4.10 -6.62
CA LYS A 96 -2.82 4.90 -7.77
C LYS A 96 -1.89 4.58 -8.92
N PHE A 97 -2.47 4.18 -10.03
CA PHE A 97 -1.72 3.85 -11.22
C PHE A 97 -2.11 4.78 -12.36
N PHE A 98 -1.13 5.52 -12.87
CA PHE A 98 -1.33 6.46 -13.96
C PHE A 98 -0.76 5.87 -15.25
N LYS A 99 -1.65 5.64 -16.21
CA LYS A 99 -1.23 5.15 -17.52
C LYS A 99 -0.71 6.29 -18.37
N ARG A 100 0.34 6.00 -19.14
CA ARG A 100 0.93 6.95 -20.09
C ARG A 100 -0.08 7.52 -21.08
N GLU A 101 -1.06 6.72 -21.48
CA GLU A 101 -2.09 7.10 -22.44
C GLU A 101 -3.18 7.97 -21.82
N ASN A 102 -3.13 8.17 -20.52
CA ASN A 102 -4.14 8.92 -19.81
C ASN A 102 -3.72 10.38 -19.74
N HIS A 103 -4.30 11.21 -20.61
CA HIS A 103 -4.02 12.63 -20.67
C HIS A 103 -4.69 13.45 -19.55
N ARG A 104 -5.13 12.78 -18.48
CA ARG A 104 -5.82 13.40 -17.36
C ARG A 104 -4.92 13.67 -16.16
N GLU A 105 -3.68 14.02 -16.40
CA GLU A 105 -2.74 14.27 -15.30
C GLU A 105 -3.28 15.19 -14.19
N PRO A 106 -3.94 16.33 -14.50
CA PRO A 106 -4.51 17.16 -13.44
C PRO A 106 -5.60 16.48 -12.64
N ASN A 107 -6.46 15.70 -13.29
CA ASN A 107 -7.50 14.94 -12.62
C ASN A 107 -6.92 13.81 -11.78
N ASN A 108 -5.85 13.20 -12.25
CA ASN A 108 -5.15 12.15 -11.51
C ASN A 108 -4.53 12.71 -10.23
N ARG A 109 -3.98 13.90 -10.26
CA ARG A 109 -3.46 14.57 -9.05
C ARG A 109 -4.57 14.82 -8.03
N TYR A 110 -5.74 15.25 -8.49
CA TYR A 110 -6.90 15.45 -7.61
C TYR A 110 -7.31 14.14 -6.94
N ASP A 111 -7.33 13.05 -7.68
CA ASP A 111 -7.67 11.74 -7.14
C ASP A 111 -6.64 11.28 -6.09
N VAL A 112 -5.37 11.58 -6.28
CA VAL A 112 -4.34 11.30 -5.28
C VAL A 112 -4.63 12.04 -3.98
N PHE A 113 -5.00 13.30 -4.03
CA PHE A 113 -5.37 14.06 -2.84
C PHE A 113 -6.59 13.49 -2.14
N LYS A 114 -7.59 13.04 -2.88
CA LYS A 114 -8.77 12.38 -2.31
C LYS A 114 -8.37 11.10 -1.58
N ASP A 115 -7.49 10.31 -2.17
CA ASP A 115 -7.05 9.05 -1.60
C ASP A 115 -6.26 9.29 -0.31
N ILE A 116 -5.44 10.32 -0.25
CA ILE A 116 -4.72 10.71 0.97
C ILE A 116 -5.73 11.09 2.06
N ALA A 117 -6.73 11.91 1.73
CA ALA A 117 -7.77 12.28 2.69
C ALA A 117 -8.53 11.06 3.21
N ARG A 118 -8.78 10.08 2.32
CA ARG A 118 -9.42 8.83 2.71
C ARG A 118 -8.55 8.00 3.66
N LEU A 119 -7.24 7.96 3.44
CA LEU A 119 -6.32 7.29 4.35
C LEU A 119 -6.37 7.90 5.75
N GLU A 120 -6.47 9.22 5.86
CA GLU A 120 -6.64 9.87 7.15
C GLU A 120 -7.91 9.43 7.86
N GLN A 121 -8.98 9.14 7.10
CA GLN A 121 -10.23 8.63 7.64
C GLN A 121 -10.15 7.17 8.06
N CYS A 122 -9.08 6.46 7.69
CA CYS A 122 -8.89 5.05 8.00
C CYS A 122 -8.21 4.83 9.36
N ALA A 123 -8.01 5.87 10.17
CA ALA A 123 -7.31 5.76 11.46
C ALA A 123 -7.93 4.72 12.39
N ASP A 124 -9.23 4.43 12.25
CA ASP A 124 -9.92 3.43 13.06
C ASP A 124 -9.52 1.99 12.70
N VAL A 125 -9.01 1.77 11.50
CA VAL A 125 -8.69 0.42 11.00
C VAL A 125 -7.22 0.24 10.65
N ALA A 126 -6.42 1.29 10.73
CA ALA A 126 -5.00 1.25 10.41
C ALA A 126 -4.20 2.13 11.36
N ASP A 127 -3.04 1.67 11.73
CA ASP A 127 -2.10 2.38 12.60
C ASP A 127 -1.09 3.18 11.77
N ILE A 128 -0.89 2.80 10.52
CA ILE A 128 -0.04 3.50 9.57
C ILE A 128 -0.66 3.38 8.17
N GLY A 129 -0.51 4.43 7.39
CA GLY A 129 -1.02 4.46 6.02
C GLY A 129 0.02 4.92 5.02
N PHE A 130 -0.05 4.39 3.81
CA PHE A 130 0.80 4.77 2.70
C PHE A 130 -0.03 5.04 1.47
N MET A 131 0.43 5.99 0.69
CA MET A 131 -0.07 6.24 -0.66
C MET A 131 0.99 5.79 -1.64
N LEU A 132 0.67 4.80 -2.47
CA LEU A 132 1.59 4.30 -3.48
C LEU A 132 1.13 4.79 -4.85
N VAL A 133 1.96 5.59 -5.49
CA VAL A 133 1.69 6.12 -6.81
C VAL A 133 2.66 5.47 -7.79
N ALA A 134 2.11 4.83 -8.80
CA ALA A 134 2.90 4.19 -9.86
C ALA A 134 2.41 4.68 -11.22
N THR A 135 3.29 4.66 -12.19
CA THR A 135 2.97 5.08 -13.54
C THR A 135 3.84 4.31 -14.54
N ASP A 136 3.33 4.14 -15.75
CA ASP A 136 4.12 3.65 -16.87
C ASP A 136 4.97 4.76 -17.50
N HIS A 137 4.84 6.01 -17.02
CA HIS A 137 5.73 7.10 -17.38
C HIS A 137 7.08 6.90 -16.69
N ARG A 138 8.13 6.80 -17.48
CA ARG A 138 9.46 6.49 -17.00
C ARG A 138 9.97 7.45 -15.92
N HIS A 139 9.72 8.73 -16.09
CA HIS A 139 10.26 9.74 -15.16
C HIS A 139 9.59 9.71 -13.78
N TYR A 140 8.35 9.25 -13.68
CA TYR A 140 7.69 9.08 -12.37
C TYR A 140 8.22 7.86 -11.63
N VAL A 141 8.53 6.81 -12.37
CA VAL A 141 9.13 5.60 -11.78
C VAL A 141 10.50 5.91 -11.19
N ASP A 142 11.27 6.73 -11.89
CA ASP A 142 12.62 7.12 -11.45
C ASP A 142 12.58 7.98 -10.18
N GLN A 143 11.45 8.61 -9.88
CA GLN A 143 11.26 9.38 -8.66
C GLN A 143 10.75 8.54 -7.48
N GLY A 144 10.78 7.24 -7.64
CA GLY A 144 10.41 6.33 -6.58
C GLY A 144 8.95 5.95 -6.52
N GLY A 145 8.10 6.63 -7.23
CA GLY A 145 6.72 6.22 -7.47
C GLY A 145 5.82 6.07 -6.25
N TYR A 146 6.27 6.38 -5.06
CA TYR A 146 5.41 6.32 -3.89
C TYR A 146 5.61 7.53 -3.00
N SER A 147 4.58 7.88 -2.26
CA SER A 147 4.66 8.90 -1.26
C SER A 147 4.82 8.24 0.09
N SER A 148 6.00 8.34 0.64
CA SER A 148 6.27 7.84 1.98
C SER A 148 5.73 8.76 3.07
N ASP A 149 5.28 9.92 2.68
CA ASP A 149 4.98 10.98 3.63
C ASP A 149 3.64 10.81 4.31
N THR A 150 2.84 9.89 3.80
CA THR A 150 1.67 9.43 4.54
C THR A 150 2.05 8.73 5.83
N SER A 151 3.32 8.42 6.00
CA SER A 151 3.85 7.90 7.24
C SER A 151 3.68 8.86 8.41
N ASP A 152 3.41 10.12 8.15
CA ASP A 152 3.17 11.12 9.18
C ASP A 152 1.79 11.01 9.81
N PHE A 153 1.09 9.93 9.55
CA PHE A 153 -0.08 9.54 10.31
C PHE A 153 0.22 9.23 11.77
N ASP A 154 1.43 9.13 12.08
CA ASP A 154 1.83 8.86 13.47
C ASP A 154 1.41 10.03 14.37
#